data_3cc8e61cb74b89cc36691279d043ed80
#
_entry.id   3cc8e61cb74b89cc36691279d043ed80
#
_cell.length_a   1.000
_cell.length_b   1.000
_cell.length_c   1.000
_cell.angle_alpha   90.00
_cell.angle_beta   90.00
_cell.angle_gamma   90.00
#
_symmetry.space_group_name_H-M   'P 1'
#
loop_
_entity.id
_entity.type
_entity.pdbx_description
1 polymer ?
#
loop_
_entity_poly.entity_id
_entity_poly.type
_entity_poly.pdbx_seq_one_letter_code
_entity_poly.pdbx_strand_id
1 'polypeptide(L)'
;FGSDKSDDPEHKVTMLVACDSVRQSIVSPMANKKGGSDDYVVESLLQWIDGLGLVKAEIKCDQEPAAVDLVTALVRRCKSTVLIPMASPKGSKGSLGRGERGHLSIQGQLRTIRAATEKSYGITVGATHLLMPWMTRHCSWTIARFQPKWTGHTAYRSLRGKDYSGEVVPFSEVVLYRVIDNDGDKLKPRWAKGIFVGKTDQTDEFVLLTPKGARKSRSVKRLEAAEAWDREFMAACIGAPWNPTGRPSTAPVQSGTALAPGNKMRRMYITPKVLEKYNRTPGCE
;
A
#
# COMPACT_ATOMS: atom_id res chain seq x y z
N PHE A 1 -0.13 -12.05 7.85
CA PHE A 1 0.04 -13.35 7.20
C PHE A 1 1.37 -13.94 7.62
N GLY A 2 1.37 -15.00 8.36
CA GLY A 2 2.49 -15.87 8.64
C GLY A 2 2.06 -17.30 8.37
N SER A 3 2.95 -18.26 8.38
CA SER A 3 2.54 -19.65 8.56
C SER A 3 1.85 -19.74 9.93
N ASP A 4 0.70 -20.38 10.02
CA ASP A 4 -0.15 -20.43 11.22
C ASP A 4 0.53 -20.99 12.50
N LYS A 5 1.82 -21.22 12.48
CA LYS A 5 2.58 -21.88 13.55
C LYS A 5 3.87 -21.19 14.00
N SER A 6 4.31 -20.09 13.38
CA SER A 6 5.48 -19.37 13.88
C SER A 6 5.06 -18.06 14.53
N ASP A 7 5.31 -17.94 15.82
CA ASP A 7 5.22 -16.67 16.56
C ASP A 7 6.38 -15.71 16.27
N ASP A 8 7.22 -16.05 15.28
CA ASP A 8 8.38 -15.28 14.90
C ASP A 8 7.94 -13.95 14.23
N PRO A 9 8.27 -12.80 14.82
CA PRO A 9 7.93 -11.48 14.26
C PRO A 9 8.49 -11.24 12.87
N GLU A 10 9.61 -11.86 12.49
CA GLU A 10 10.24 -11.72 11.18
C GLU A 10 9.44 -12.36 10.05
N HIS A 11 8.52 -13.26 10.37
CA HIS A 11 7.64 -13.94 9.41
C HIS A 11 6.24 -13.35 9.34
N LYS A 12 5.95 -12.28 10.10
CA LYS A 12 4.65 -11.61 10.10
C LYS A 12 4.68 -10.34 9.28
N VAL A 13 3.80 -10.25 8.30
CA VAL A 13 3.58 -9.03 7.51
C VAL A 13 2.21 -8.46 7.79
N THR A 14 2.13 -7.16 7.89
CA THR A 14 0.88 -6.44 8.13
C THR A 14 0.34 -5.90 6.82
N MET A 15 -0.90 -6.24 6.52
CA MET A 15 -1.64 -5.70 5.37
C MET A 15 -2.77 -4.83 5.88
N LEU A 16 -2.83 -3.59 5.40
CA LEU A 16 -3.97 -2.72 5.64
C LEU A 16 -5.03 -2.97 4.58
N VAL A 17 -6.29 -2.88 4.95
CA VAL A 17 -7.41 -2.91 4.00
C VAL A 17 -8.33 -1.75 4.31
N ALA A 18 -8.56 -0.88 3.33
CA ALA A 18 -9.56 0.17 3.42
C ALA A 18 -10.62 -0.01 2.32
N CYS A 19 -11.88 0.19 2.70
CA CYS A 19 -13.04 0.00 1.82
C CYS A 19 -13.94 1.24 1.85
N ASP A 20 -14.32 1.73 0.68
CA ASP A 20 -15.40 2.70 0.54
C ASP A 20 -16.77 2.02 0.73
N SER A 21 -17.62 2.62 1.54
CA SER A 21 -18.92 2.04 1.90
C SER A 21 -19.95 2.15 0.80
N VAL A 22 -19.83 3.10 -0.11
CA VAL A 22 -20.84 3.37 -1.15
C VAL A 22 -20.53 2.60 -2.42
N ARG A 23 -19.35 2.82 -3.00
CA ARG A 23 -18.95 2.22 -4.28
C ARG A 23 -18.22 0.89 -4.10
N GLN A 24 -17.92 0.53 -2.84
CA GLN A 24 -17.17 -0.68 -2.48
C GLN A 24 -15.80 -0.78 -3.15
N SER A 25 -15.21 0.37 -3.44
CA SER A 25 -13.81 0.45 -3.83
C SER A 25 -12.92 -0.01 -2.66
N ILE A 26 -11.80 -0.62 -2.98
CA ILE A 26 -10.90 -1.23 -1.98
C ILE A 26 -9.46 -0.90 -2.34
N VAL A 27 -8.66 -0.66 -1.31
CA VAL A 27 -7.21 -0.52 -1.40
C VAL A 27 -6.54 -1.38 -0.34
N SER A 28 -5.41 -1.98 -0.67
CA SER A 28 -4.71 -2.90 0.23
C SER A 28 -3.18 -2.74 0.10
N PRO A 29 -2.59 -1.70 0.70
CA PRO A 29 -1.14 -1.60 0.82
C PRO A 29 -0.63 -2.53 1.92
N MET A 30 0.54 -3.12 1.69
CA MET A 30 1.29 -3.80 2.74
C MET A 30 2.09 -2.78 3.54
N ALA A 31 2.01 -2.85 4.86
CA ALA A 31 2.73 -1.94 5.74
C ALA A 31 4.19 -2.37 5.90
N ASN A 32 5.09 -1.39 5.81
CA ASN A 32 6.51 -1.55 6.09
C ASN A 32 6.88 -1.02 7.48
N LYS A 33 6.05 -0.12 8.02
CA LYS A 33 6.17 0.46 9.36
C LYS A 33 4.80 0.49 10.04
N LYS A 34 4.77 0.81 11.33
CA LYS A 34 3.51 0.91 12.09
C LYS A 34 2.89 2.30 11.99
N GLY A 35 1.57 2.33 11.88
CA GLY A 35 0.76 3.54 12.01
C GLY A 35 1.06 4.62 10.97
N GLY A 36 0.92 5.86 11.37
CA GLY A 36 1.11 7.05 10.53
C GLY A 36 2.57 7.35 10.12
N SER A 37 3.52 6.60 10.66
CA SER A 37 4.94 6.70 10.28
C SER A 37 5.27 5.96 8.97
N ASP A 38 4.34 5.18 8.43
CA ASP A 38 4.48 4.52 7.13
C ASP A 38 4.02 5.45 6.00
N ASP A 39 4.94 6.21 5.45
CA ASP A 39 4.65 7.15 4.37
C ASP A 39 4.04 6.46 3.14
N TYR A 40 4.46 5.25 2.80
CA TYR A 40 3.90 4.51 1.67
C TYR A 40 2.42 4.17 1.89
N VAL A 41 2.06 3.69 3.07
CA VAL A 41 0.66 3.38 3.41
C VAL A 41 -0.19 4.65 3.40
N VAL A 42 0.29 5.71 4.05
CA VAL A 42 -0.40 7.00 4.09
C VAL A 42 -0.61 7.55 2.68
N GLU A 43 0.43 7.62 1.84
CA GLU A 43 0.31 8.10 0.46
C GLU A 43 -0.61 7.24 -0.40
N SER A 44 -0.55 5.90 -0.24
CA SER A 44 -1.44 4.99 -0.96
C SER A 44 -2.91 5.23 -0.62
N LEU A 45 -3.20 5.47 0.67
CA LEU A 45 -4.56 5.79 1.12
C LEU A 45 -5.01 7.18 0.65
N LEU A 46 -4.14 8.19 0.72
CA LEU A 46 -4.46 9.54 0.24
C LEU A 46 -4.75 9.53 -1.26
N GLN A 47 -3.95 8.85 -2.07
CA GLN A 47 -4.20 8.71 -3.51
C GLN A 47 -5.51 7.99 -3.80
N TRP A 48 -5.84 6.97 -3.03
CA TRP A 48 -7.10 6.25 -3.15
C TRP A 48 -8.30 7.13 -2.76
N ILE A 49 -8.22 7.86 -1.63
CA ILE A 49 -9.27 8.80 -1.18
C ILE A 49 -9.49 9.90 -2.23
N ASP A 50 -8.41 10.47 -2.76
CA ASP A 50 -8.47 11.46 -3.83
C ASP A 50 -9.18 10.90 -5.08
N GLY A 51 -8.85 9.66 -5.45
CA GLY A 51 -9.49 8.94 -6.55
C GLY A 51 -10.99 8.69 -6.37
N LEU A 52 -11.52 8.73 -5.14
CA LEU A 52 -12.96 8.63 -4.86
C LEU A 52 -13.71 9.93 -5.20
N GLY A 53 -13.03 11.07 -5.29
CA GLY A 53 -13.63 12.37 -5.63
C GLY A 53 -14.67 12.84 -4.62
N LEU A 54 -14.44 12.61 -3.32
CA LEU A 54 -15.35 13.00 -2.24
C LEU A 54 -14.97 14.37 -1.67
N VAL A 55 -15.94 15.22 -1.39
CA VAL A 55 -15.73 16.49 -0.68
C VAL A 55 -15.53 16.23 0.81
N LYS A 56 -16.28 15.28 1.37
CA LYS A 56 -16.27 14.92 2.79
C LYS A 56 -16.43 13.42 2.95
N ALA A 57 -15.71 12.83 3.89
CA ALA A 57 -15.81 11.39 4.20
C ALA A 57 -15.60 11.12 5.69
N GLU A 58 -16.34 10.15 6.21
CA GLU A 58 -16.13 9.61 7.56
C GLU A 58 -15.18 8.42 7.46
N ILE A 59 -14.15 8.39 8.31
CA ILE A 59 -13.22 7.25 8.41
C ILE A 59 -13.50 6.52 9.72
N LYS A 60 -13.92 5.27 9.62
CA LYS A 60 -14.05 4.35 10.76
C LYS A 60 -12.85 3.43 10.81
N CYS A 61 -12.22 3.34 11.97
CA CYS A 61 -11.15 2.39 12.23
C CYS A 61 -11.36 1.71 13.58
N ASP A 62 -10.63 0.62 13.79
CA ASP A 62 -10.52 0.02 15.11
C ASP A 62 -9.77 0.97 16.05
N GLN A 63 -9.99 0.79 17.37
CA GLN A 63 -9.34 1.60 18.41
C GLN A 63 -7.88 1.14 18.69
N GLU A 64 -7.31 0.34 17.79
CA GLU A 64 -5.90 -0.02 17.87
C GLU A 64 -5.03 1.25 17.71
N PRO A 65 -4.03 1.48 18.60
CA PRO A 65 -3.21 2.69 18.55
C PRO A 65 -2.58 2.97 17.18
N ALA A 66 -2.13 1.93 16.48
CA ALA A 66 -1.54 2.08 15.13
C ALA A 66 -2.58 2.53 14.09
N ALA A 67 -3.84 2.08 14.18
CA ALA A 67 -4.91 2.50 13.29
C ALA A 67 -5.33 3.94 13.56
N VAL A 68 -5.42 4.33 14.83
CA VAL A 68 -5.72 5.71 15.24
C VAL A 68 -4.63 6.69 14.79
N ASP A 69 -3.37 6.33 14.97
CA ASP A 69 -2.22 7.13 14.52
C ASP A 69 -2.24 7.29 12.99
N LEU A 70 -2.52 6.23 12.24
CA LEU A 70 -2.66 6.28 10.79
C LEU A 70 -3.79 7.22 10.36
N VAL A 71 -4.97 7.12 10.97
CA VAL A 71 -6.11 8.01 10.66
C VAL A 71 -5.76 9.46 10.99
N THR A 72 -5.07 9.71 12.09
CA THR A 72 -4.59 11.06 12.45
C THR A 72 -3.64 11.62 11.39
N ALA A 73 -2.72 10.80 10.90
CA ALA A 73 -1.82 11.19 9.81
C ALA A 73 -2.58 11.50 8.51
N LEU A 74 -3.60 10.69 8.17
CA LEU A 74 -4.45 10.92 7.00
C LEU A 74 -5.22 12.24 7.11
N VAL A 75 -5.88 12.50 8.24
CA VAL A 75 -6.63 13.74 8.47
C VAL A 75 -5.72 14.96 8.31
N ARG A 76 -4.51 14.91 8.87
CA ARG A 76 -3.54 16.01 8.78
C ARG A 76 -3.03 16.24 7.36
N ARG A 77 -2.86 15.19 6.55
CA ARG A 77 -2.22 15.26 5.22
C ARG A 77 -3.22 15.35 4.07
N CYS A 78 -4.47 14.96 4.25
CA CYS A 78 -5.49 15.01 3.21
C CYS A 78 -5.87 16.46 2.91
N LYS A 79 -5.76 16.86 1.64
CA LYS A 79 -6.12 18.21 1.17
C LYS A 79 -7.35 18.23 0.28
N SER A 80 -7.67 17.11 -0.36
CA SER A 80 -8.76 16.99 -1.34
C SER A 80 -10.11 16.73 -0.69
N THR A 81 -10.13 16.09 0.48
CA THR A 81 -11.35 15.61 1.16
C THR A 81 -11.30 15.98 2.63
N VAL A 82 -12.39 16.49 3.17
CA VAL A 82 -12.54 16.70 4.62
C VAL A 82 -12.78 15.35 5.28
N LEU A 83 -11.79 14.83 6.00
CA LEU A 83 -11.87 13.55 6.69
C LEU A 83 -12.32 13.72 8.13
N ILE A 84 -13.35 12.97 8.52
CA ILE A 84 -13.90 12.96 9.88
C ILE A 84 -13.60 11.60 10.51
N PRO A 85 -12.70 11.53 11.50
CA PRO A 85 -12.43 10.30 12.20
C PRO A 85 -13.62 9.89 13.07
N MET A 86 -14.03 8.63 12.96
CA MET A 86 -15.08 8.02 13.74
C MET A 86 -14.54 6.81 14.49
N ALA A 87 -14.62 6.82 15.80
CA ALA A 87 -14.25 5.67 16.59
C ALA A 87 -15.31 4.56 16.49
N SER A 88 -14.88 3.34 16.25
CA SER A 88 -15.77 2.18 16.38
C SER A 88 -16.13 1.95 17.86
N PRO A 89 -17.40 1.67 18.20
CA PRO A 89 -17.75 1.33 19.57
C PRO A 89 -16.97 0.08 20.03
N LYS A 90 -16.44 0.11 21.25
CA LYS A 90 -15.73 -1.05 21.83
C LYS A 90 -16.66 -2.28 21.86
N GLY A 91 -16.18 -3.41 21.34
CA GLY A 91 -16.92 -4.66 21.32
C GLY A 91 -18.00 -4.77 20.22
N SER A 92 -18.18 -3.79 19.36
CA SER A 92 -19.13 -3.86 18.25
C SER A 92 -18.54 -4.61 17.07
N LYS A 93 -18.78 -5.93 17.01
CA LYS A 93 -18.34 -6.80 15.89
C LYS A 93 -18.93 -6.41 14.53
N GLY A 94 -20.06 -5.69 14.49
CA GLY A 94 -20.74 -5.29 13.24
C GLY A 94 -20.29 -3.94 12.66
N SER A 95 -19.63 -3.09 13.43
CA SER A 95 -19.31 -1.71 13.01
C SER A 95 -18.27 -1.64 11.88
N LEU A 96 -17.42 -2.66 11.75
CA LEU A 96 -16.37 -2.80 10.72
C LEU A 96 -16.64 -3.92 9.70
N GLY A 97 -17.84 -4.51 9.69
CA GLY A 97 -18.18 -5.68 8.86
C GLY A 97 -17.91 -5.52 7.36
N ARG A 98 -17.90 -4.29 6.83
CA ARG A 98 -17.49 -4.04 5.43
C ARG A 98 -15.97 -4.15 5.26
N GLY A 99 -15.20 -3.64 6.20
CA GLY A 99 -13.75 -3.81 6.22
C GLY A 99 -13.35 -5.28 6.33
N GLU A 100 -14.01 -6.03 7.21
CA GLU A 100 -13.79 -7.47 7.38
C GLU A 100 -14.10 -8.24 6.08
N ARG A 101 -15.23 -7.95 5.43
CA ARG A 101 -15.57 -8.56 4.14
C ARG A 101 -14.54 -8.19 3.04
N GLY A 102 -14.10 -6.92 3.01
CA GLY A 102 -13.03 -6.48 2.12
C GLY A 102 -11.74 -7.27 2.36
N HIS A 103 -11.38 -7.46 3.61
CA HIS A 103 -10.21 -8.24 4.01
C HIS A 103 -10.32 -9.70 3.51
N LEU A 104 -11.46 -10.36 3.70
CA LEU A 104 -11.71 -11.72 3.18
C LEU A 104 -11.59 -11.79 1.65
N SER A 105 -12.09 -10.77 0.94
CA SER A 105 -11.97 -10.69 -0.52
C SER A 105 -10.52 -10.58 -0.97
N ILE A 106 -9.73 -9.71 -0.32
CA ILE A 106 -8.29 -9.58 -0.60
C ILE A 106 -7.56 -10.88 -0.28
N GLN A 107 -7.85 -11.52 0.84
CA GLN A 107 -7.24 -12.82 1.19
C GLN A 107 -7.54 -13.91 0.16
N GLY A 108 -8.78 -13.98 -0.31
CA GLY A 108 -9.18 -14.93 -1.36
C GLY A 108 -8.40 -14.71 -2.65
N GLN A 109 -8.37 -13.46 -3.13
CA GLN A 109 -7.65 -13.08 -4.33
C GLN A 109 -6.14 -13.31 -4.19
N LEU A 110 -5.56 -12.99 -3.03
CA LEU A 110 -4.14 -13.19 -2.74
C LEU A 110 -3.76 -14.67 -2.80
N ARG A 111 -4.57 -15.55 -2.20
CA ARG A 111 -4.35 -17.01 -2.28
C ARG A 111 -4.35 -17.49 -3.72
N THR A 112 -5.27 -17.02 -4.54
CA THR A 112 -5.37 -17.40 -5.96
C THR A 112 -4.15 -16.96 -6.76
N ILE A 113 -3.75 -15.69 -6.64
CA ILE A 113 -2.59 -15.15 -7.37
C ILE A 113 -1.31 -15.81 -6.89
N ARG A 114 -1.17 -16.02 -5.57
CA ARG A 114 -0.03 -16.71 -4.99
C ARG A 114 0.11 -18.13 -5.53
N ALA A 115 -0.96 -18.92 -5.49
CA ALA A 115 -0.95 -20.30 -6.00
C ALA A 115 -0.63 -20.36 -7.51
N ALA A 116 -1.16 -19.42 -8.31
CA ALA A 116 -0.84 -19.32 -9.71
C ALA A 116 0.64 -18.99 -9.94
N THR A 117 1.20 -18.04 -9.19
CA THR A 117 2.63 -17.67 -9.27
C THR A 117 3.53 -18.83 -8.83
N GLU A 118 3.20 -19.48 -7.71
CA GLU A 118 3.96 -20.64 -7.20
C GLU A 118 3.99 -21.79 -8.22
N LYS A 119 2.85 -22.06 -8.83
CA LYS A 119 2.73 -23.10 -9.88
C LYS A 119 3.57 -22.74 -11.12
N SER A 120 3.51 -21.49 -11.58
CA SER A 120 4.19 -21.07 -12.81
C SER A 120 5.72 -21.07 -12.68
N TYR A 121 6.22 -20.70 -11.50
CA TYR A 121 7.68 -20.66 -11.26
C TYR A 121 8.24 -21.90 -10.56
N GLY A 122 7.42 -22.80 -10.06
CA GLY A 122 7.85 -23.96 -9.26
C GLY A 122 8.54 -23.55 -7.95
N ILE A 123 8.04 -22.50 -7.28
CA ILE A 123 8.61 -21.92 -6.05
C ILE A 123 7.54 -21.83 -4.95
N THR A 124 7.98 -21.51 -3.74
CA THR A 124 7.08 -21.10 -2.64
C THR A 124 7.23 -19.59 -2.40
N VAL A 125 6.10 -18.88 -2.38
CA VAL A 125 6.06 -17.43 -2.10
C VAL A 125 5.72 -17.21 -0.64
N GLY A 126 6.72 -16.99 0.21
CA GLY A 126 6.56 -16.67 1.63
C GLY A 126 6.06 -15.25 1.87
N ALA A 127 5.75 -14.95 3.14
CA ALA A 127 5.26 -13.62 3.55
C ALA A 127 6.24 -12.48 3.23
N THR A 128 7.54 -12.74 3.37
CA THR A 128 8.62 -11.77 3.12
C THR A 128 9.13 -11.77 1.68
N HIS A 129 8.53 -12.57 0.80
CA HIS A 129 8.95 -12.65 -0.61
C HIS A 129 8.76 -11.31 -1.33
N LEU A 130 9.70 -10.95 -2.20
CA LEU A 130 9.72 -9.71 -3.00
C LEU A 130 8.38 -9.37 -3.67
N LEU A 131 7.67 -10.38 -4.18
CA LEU A 131 6.40 -10.19 -4.89
C LEU A 131 5.22 -9.93 -3.95
N MET A 132 5.30 -10.25 -2.66
CA MET A 132 4.15 -10.19 -1.73
C MET A 132 3.55 -8.78 -1.61
N PRO A 133 4.33 -7.70 -1.42
CA PRO A 133 3.79 -6.35 -1.36
C PRO A 133 3.11 -5.90 -2.67
N TRP A 134 3.68 -6.29 -3.80
CA TRP A 134 3.10 -6.01 -5.10
C TRP A 134 1.83 -6.81 -5.35
N MET A 135 1.80 -8.06 -4.90
CA MET A 135 0.65 -8.96 -5.00
C MET A 135 -0.55 -8.41 -4.23
N THR A 136 -0.37 -7.94 -2.99
CA THR A 136 -1.45 -7.33 -2.21
C THR A 136 -2.04 -6.10 -2.90
N ARG A 137 -1.17 -5.22 -3.41
CA ARG A 137 -1.58 -4.05 -4.18
C ARG A 137 -2.34 -4.44 -5.45
N HIS A 138 -1.87 -5.46 -6.18
CA HIS A 138 -2.52 -5.95 -7.39
C HIS A 138 -3.88 -6.60 -7.11
N CYS A 139 -4.04 -7.28 -5.95
CA CYS A 139 -5.33 -7.83 -5.53
C CYS A 139 -6.41 -6.75 -5.41
N SER A 140 -6.13 -5.66 -4.71
CA SER A 140 -7.09 -4.56 -4.57
C SER A 140 -7.40 -3.89 -5.92
N TRP A 141 -6.39 -3.72 -6.76
CA TRP A 141 -6.53 -3.17 -8.11
C TRP A 141 -7.45 -4.03 -8.99
N THR A 142 -7.26 -5.36 -8.98
CA THR A 142 -8.09 -6.33 -9.73
C THR A 142 -9.51 -6.40 -9.19
N ILE A 143 -9.68 -6.49 -7.88
CA ILE A 143 -11.02 -6.54 -7.25
C ILE A 143 -11.84 -5.30 -7.61
N ALA A 144 -11.24 -4.11 -7.55
CA ALA A 144 -11.94 -2.88 -7.88
C ALA A 144 -12.43 -2.83 -9.34
N ARG A 145 -11.71 -3.47 -10.27
CA ARG A 145 -11.97 -3.41 -11.72
C ARG A 145 -12.78 -4.57 -12.27
N PHE A 146 -12.68 -5.75 -11.65
CA PHE A 146 -13.25 -6.97 -12.23
C PHE A 146 -14.24 -7.69 -11.33
N GLN A 147 -14.30 -7.40 -10.02
CA GLN A 147 -15.29 -8.04 -9.15
C GLN A 147 -16.60 -7.25 -9.13
N PRO A 148 -17.70 -7.80 -9.71
CA PRO A 148 -19.01 -7.20 -9.58
C PRO A 148 -19.46 -7.13 -8.12
N LYS A 149 -20.13 -6.07 -7.76
CA LYS A 149 -20.72 -5.86 -6.44
C LYS A 149 -22.20 -6.22 -6.49
N TRP A 150 -22.88 -6.12 -5.37
CA TRP A 150 -24.32 -6.42 -5.28
C TRP A 150 -25.19 -5.59 -6.26
N THR A 151 -24.69 -4.43 -6.71
CA THR A 151 -25.34 -3.60 -7.74
C THR A 151 -25.20 -4.14 -9.16
N GLY A 152 -24.49 -5.25 -9.38
CA GLY A 152 -24.14 -5.78 -10.70
C GLY A 152 -22.98 -5.05 -11.39
N HIS A 153 -22.46 -3.96 -10.79
CA HIS A 153 -21.37 -3.17 -11.35
C HIS A 153 -20.08 -3.33 -10.54
N THR A 154 -18.93 -3.13 -11.19
CA THR A 154 -17.65 -3.06 -10.49
C THR A 154 -17.49 -1.72 -9.78
N ALA A 155 -16.62 -1.66 -8.76
CA ALA A 155 -16.28 -0.39 -8.13
C ALA A 155 -15.70 0.62 -9.14
N TYR A 156 -14.91 0.14 -10.09
CA TYR A 156 -14.35 0.95 -11.16
C TYR A 156 -15.44 1.60 -12.03
N ARG A 157 -16.44 0.83 -12.45
CA ARG A 157 -17.58 1.36 -13.21
C ARG A 157 -18.38 2.39 -12.42
N SER A 158 -18.58 2.14 -11.12
CA SER A 158 -19.26 3.09 -10.24
C SER A 158 -18.52 4.42 -10.07
N LEU A 159 -17.17 4.40 -10.19
CA LEU A 159 -16.32 5.58 -10.08
C LEU A 159 -16.10 6.30 -11.41
N ARG A 160 -15.97 5.55 -12.51
CA ARG A 160 -15.55 6.07 -13.82
C ARG A 160 -16.67 6.11 -14.87
N GLY A 161 -17.87 5.59 -14.56
CA GLY A 161 -19.02 5.53 -15.46
C GLY A 161 -18.92 4.50 -16.59
N LYS A 162 -17.80 3.77 -16.68
CA LYS A 162 -17.55 2.75 -17.72
C LYS A 162 -16.78 1.56 -17.17
N ASP A 163 -16.93 0.41 -17.80
CA ASP A 163 -16.15 -0.77 -17.47
C ASP A 163 -14.66 -0.58 -17.81
N TYR A 164 -13.82 -1.29 -17.09
CA TYR A 164 -12.40 -1.29 -17.38
C TYR A 164 -12.12 -2.13 -18.64
N SER A 165 -11.41 -1.54 -19.61
CA SER A 165 -11.09 -2.17 -20.89
C SER A 165 -9.58 -2.22 -21.17
N GLY A 166 -8.73 -1.84 -20.21
CA GLY A 166 -7.29 -1.87 -20.38
C GLY A 166 -6.74 -3.30 -20.46
N GLU A 167 -5.63 -3.45 -21.18
CA GLU A 167 -4.92 -4.72 -21.25
C GLU A 167 -4.43 -5.17 -19.87
N VAL A 168 -4.58 -6.45 -19.55
CA VAL A 168 -4.11 -7.09 -18.32
C VAL A 168 -3.20 -8.24 -18.67
N VAL A 169 -2.06 -8.28 -18.01
CA VAL A 169 -1.08 -9.37 -18.10
C VAL A 169 -1.20 -10.21 -16.82
N PRO A 170 -1.00 -11.54 -16.87
CA PRO A 170 -0.92 -12.36 -15.66
C PRO A 170 0.11 -11.81 -14.67
N PHE A 171 -0.26 -11.80 -13.39
CA PHE A 171 0.65 -11.33 -12.34
C PHE A 171 1.94 -12.16 -12.33
N SER A 172 3.07 -11.51 -12.15
CA SER A 172 4.41 -12.08 -12.17
C SER A 172 4.93 -12.60 -13.52
N GLU A 173 4.19 -12.47 -14.62
CA GLU A 173 4.67 -12.85 -15.95
C GLU A 173 5.84 -11.93 -16.37
N VAL A 174 6.87 -12.52 -16.95
CA VAL A 174 7.99 -11.78 -17.58
C VAL A 174 7.53 -11.29 -18.95
N VAL A 175 7.66 -10.01 -19.17
CA VAL A 175 7.25 -9.34 -20.40
C VAL A 175 8.37 -8.44 -20.93
N LEU A 176 8.33 -8.10 -22.20
CA LEU A 176 9.12 -7.00 -22.74
C LEU A 176 8.37 -5.68 -22.53
N TYR A 177 9.03 -4.70 -21.94
CA TYR A 177 8.48 -3.35 -21.82
C TYR A 177 9.28 -2.35 -22.65
N ARG A 178 8.59 -1.32 -23.14
CA ARG A 178 9.25 -0.27 -23.89
C ARG A 178 10.04 0.63 -22.96
N VAL A 179 11.35 0.70 -23.17
CA VAL A 179 12.24 1.61 -22.45
C VAL A 179 12.11 3.01 -23.03
N ILE A 180 11.93 4.00 -22.16
CA ILE A 180 12.02 5.41 -22.55
C ILE A 180 13.47 5.81 -22.28
N ASP A 181 14.28 5.83 -23.34
CA ASP A 181 15.66 6.27 -23.27
C ASP A 181 15.77 7.68 -23.87
N ASN A 182 16.32 8.59 -23.08
CA ASN A 182 16.50 9.99 -23.48
C ASN A 182 17.91 10.27 -24.05
N ASP A 183 18.77 9.24 -24.14
CA ASP A 183 20.19 9.39 -24.55
C ASP A 183 20.39 9.68 -26.04
N GLY A 184 19.32 9.74 -26.83
CA GLY A 184 19.40 10.07 -28.24
C GLY A 184 19.98 8.98 -29.16
N ASP A 185 20.49 7.87 -28.62
CA ASP A 185 21.00 6.75 -29.40
C ASP A 185 19.87 5.93 -30.01
N LYS A 186 19.71 6.06 -31.31
CA LYS A 186 18.64 5.40 -32.09
C LYS A 186 18.83 3.90 -32.27
N LEU A 187 20.03 3.37 -32.03
CA LEU A 187 20.39 1.97 -32.25
C LEU A 187 20.27 1.11 -30.97
N LYS A 188 20.10 1.74 -29.81
CA LYS A 188 19.87 0.99 -28.55
C LYS A 188 18.59 0.17 -28.59
N PRO A 189 18.57 -1.03 -27.98
CA PRO A 189 17.36 -1.82 -27.80
C PRO A 189 16.28 -1.00 -27.09
N ARG A 190 15.10 -0.93 -27.69
CA ARG A 190 13.97 -0.17 -27.13
C ARG A 190 13.10 -1.01 -26.21
N TRP A 191 13.38 -2.28 -26.07
CA TRP A 191 12.62 -3.22 -25.27
C TRP A 191 13.55 -3.91 -24.27
N ALA A 192 13.09 -4.08 -23.04
CA ALA A 192 13.80 -4.78 -21.97
C ALA A 192 12.85 -5.73 -21.24
N LYS A 193 13.38 -6.79 -20.63
CA LYS A 193 12.62 -7.72 -19.79
C LYS A 193 12.24 -7.08 -18.46
N GLY A 194 11.02 -7.34 -18.00
CA GLY A 194 10.54 -6.95 -16.68
C GLY A 194 9.40 -7.86 -16.23
N ILE A 195 9.24 -8.06 -14.94
CA ILE A 195 8.15 -8.84 -14.34
C ILE A 195 6.95 -7.93 -14.09
N PHE A 196 5.80 -8.29 -14.64
CA PHE A 196 4.58 -7.55 -14.41
C PHE A 196 4.09 -7.72 -12.96
N VAL A 197 3.92 -6.61 -12.24
CA VAL A 197 3.49 -6.61 -10.84
C VAL A 197 2.26 -5.73 -10.59
N GLY A 198 1.63 -5.24 -11.63
CA GLY A 198 0.40 -4.47 -11.56
C GLY A 198 0.41 -3.24 -12.45
N LYS A 199 -0.58 -2.39 -12.28
CA LYS A 199 -0.73 -1.13 -13.02
C LYS A 199 -0.88 0.04 -12.06
N THR A 200 -0.62 1.24 -12.55
CA THR A 200 -0.91 2.48 -11.83
C THR A 200 -2.41 2.78 -11.87
N ASP A 201 -2.94 3.40 -10.82
CA ASP A 201 -4.39 3.67 -10.73
C ASP A 201 -4.85 4.84 -11.59
N GLN A 202 -3.99 5.84 -11.79
CA GLN A 202 -4.33 7.08 -12.49
C GLN A 202 -4.01 7.02 -13.98
N THR A 203 -2.81 6.54 -14.33
CA THR A 203 -2.29 6.58 -15.71
C THR A 203 -2.41 5.27 -16.45
N ASP A 204 -2.83 4.19 -15.76
CA ASP A 204 -2.95 2.82 -16.29
C ASP A 204 -1.65 2.26 -16.87
N GLU A 205 -0.50 2.78 -16.46
CA GLU A 205 0.80 2.28 -16.86
C GLU A 205 1.11 0.95 -16.19
N PHE A 206 1.76 0.05 -16.93
CA PHE A 206 2.28 -1.20 -16.39
C PHE A 206 3.42 -0.92 -15.41
N VAL A 207 3.38 -1.56 -14.26
CA VAL A 207 4.46 -1.56 -13.26
C VAL A 207 5.21 -2.87 -13.37
N LEU A 208 6.53 -2.76 -13.54
CA LEU A 208 7.40 -3.87 -13.85
C LEU A 208 8.59 -3.90 -12.92
N LEU A 209 8.90 -5.06 -12.36
CA LEU A 209 10.15 -5.28 -11.61
C LEU A 209 11.28 -5.66 -12.55
N THR A 210 12.43 -5.09 -12.30
CA THR A 210 13.67 -5.36 -13.04
C THR A 210 14.84 -5.49 -12.05
N PRO A 211 16.01 -5.99 -12.48
CA PRO A 211 17.23 -5.96 -11.66
C PRO A 211 17.71 -4.56 -11.27
N LYS A 212 17.15 -3.53 -11.89
CA LYS A 212 17.44 -2.10 -11.60
C LYS A 212 16.29 -1.40 -10.84
N GLY A 213 15.39 -2.18 -10.23
CA GLY A 213 14.21 -1.66 -9.53
C GLY A 213 12.94 -1.65 -10.38
N ALA A 214 11.87 -1.14 -9.79
CA ALA A 214 10.57 -1.02 -10.46
C ALA A 214 10.60 0.04 -11.56
N ARG A 215 9.96 -0.27 -12.68
CA ARG A 215 9.81 0.63 -13.84
C ARG A 215 8.34 0.75 -14.22
N LYS A 216 8.01 1.85 -14.88
CA LYS A 216 6.68 2.08 -15.48
C LYS A 216 6.80 2.13 -16.98
N SER A 217 5.82 1.56 -17.68
CA SER A 217 5.75 1.61 -19.14
C SER A 217 4.31 1.62 -19.61
N ARG A 218 4.05 2.29 -20.73
CA ARG A 218 2.73 2.30 -21.36
C ARG A 218 2.50 1.11 -22.27
N SER A 219 3.57 0.43 -22.68
CA SER A 219 3.49 -0.65 -23.64
C SER A 219 4.31 -1.86 -23.18
N VAL A 220 3.71 -3.01 -23.27
CA VAL A 220 4.35 -4.31 -23.02
C VAL A 220 4.11 -5.24 -24.20
N LYS A 221 4.96 -6.23 -24.32
CA LYS A 221 4.79 -7.37 -25.25
C LYS A 221 4.99 -8.65 -24.44
N ARG A 222 4.06 -9.57 -24.56
CA ARG A 222 4.20 -10.88 -23.92
C ARG A 222 5.25 -11.71 -24.65
N LEU A 223 5.96 -12.51 -23.88
CA LEU A 223 6.93 -13.48 -24.37
C LEU A 223 6.22 -14.81 -24.70
N GLU A 224 6.93 -15.70 -25.35
CA GLU A 224 6.48 -17.09 -25.53
C GLU A 224 6.35 -17.79 -24.16
N ALA A 225 5.52 -18.81 -24.08
CA ALA A 225 5.21 -19.48 -22.82
C ALA A 225 6.45 -20.05 -22.11
N ALA A 226 7.46 -20.48 -22.87
CA ALA A 226 8.73 -20.99 -22.32
C ALA A 226 9.59 -19.91 -21.64
N GLU A 227 9.48 -18.65 -22.06
CA GLU A 227 10.25 -17.53 -21.50
C GLU A 227 9.45 -16.67 -20.50
N ALA A 228 8.14 -16.90 -20.40
CA ALA A 228 7.23 -16.08 -19.59
C ALA A 228 7.44 -16.23 -18.07
N TRP A 229 8.16 -17.27 -17.62
CA TRP A 229 8.32 -17.62 -16.21
C TRP A 229 9.78 -17.91 -15.85
N ASP A 230 10.65 -16.92 -16.12
CA ASP A 230 12.09 -17.00 -15.88
C ASP A 230 12.40 -16.81 -14.39
N ARG A 231 12.74 -17.90 -13.70
CA ARG A 231 13.04 -17.93 -12.26
C ARG A 231 14.33 -17.17 -11.92
N GLU A 232 15.35 -17.28 -12.76
CA GLU A 232 16.63 -16.60 -12.52
C GLU A 232 16.47 -15.10 -12.67
N PHE A 233 15.73 -14.67 -13.69
CA PHE A 233 15.41 -13.27 -13.88
C PHE A 233 14.59 -12.73 -12.69
N MET A 234 13.63 -13.49 -12.18
CA MET A 234 12.85 -13.09 -11.00
C MET A 234 13.73 -12.93 -9.76
N ALA A 235 14.67 -13.85 -9.54
CA ALA A 235 15.58 -13.78 -8.39
C ALA A 235 16.52 -12.57 -8.45
N ALA A 236 16.85 -12.10 -9.65
CA ALA A 236 17.68 -10.91 -9.84
C ALA A 236 16.91 -9.59 -9.68
N CYS A 237 15.58 -9.62 -9.72
CA CYS A 237 14.76 -8.41 -9.60
C CYS A 237 14.78 -7.84 -8.18
N ILE A 238 14.66 -6.51 -8.08
CA ILE A 238 14.64 -5.77 -6.81
C ILE A 238 13.55 -4.72 -6.80
N GLY A 239 13.22 -4.23 -5.61
CA GLY A 239 12.29 -3.12 -5.41
C GLY A 239 10.96 -3.54 -4.76
N ALA A 240 10.51 -2.73 -3.83
CA ALA A 240 9.22 -2.85 -3.16
C ALA A 240 8.37 -1.60 -3.48
N PRO A 241 7.05 -1.62 -3.26
CA PRO A 241 6.21 -0.45 -3.52
C PRO A 241 6.66 0.81 -2.77
N TRP A 242 7.18 0.67 -1.55
CA TRP A 242 7.74 1.76 -0.73
C TRP A 242 9.20 2.12 -1.06
N ASN A 243 9.90 1.26 -1.77
CA ASN A 243 11.26 1.46 -2.25
C ASN A 243 11.41 0.92 -3.68
N PRO A 244 10.88 1.62 -4.68
CA PRO A 244 10.86 1.10 -6.05
C PRO A 244 12.24 0.88 -6.65
N THR A 245 13.24 1.62 -6.20
CA THR A 245 14.63 1.46 -6.71
C THR A 245 15.36 0.28 -6.10
N GLY A 246 14.88 -0.27 -4.99
CA GLY A 246 15.54 -1.33 -4.24
C GLY A 246 16.88 -0.94 -3.61
N ARG A 247 17.28 0.33 -3.73
CA ARG A 247 18.51 0.83 -3.10
C ARG A 247 18.27 1.06 -1.62
N PRO A 248 19.27 0.79 -0.75
CA PRO A 248 19.19 1.23 0.63
C PRO A 248 18.89 2.72 0.65
N SER A 249 17.94 3.15 1.49
CA SER A 249 17.67 4.57 1.66
C SER A 249 18.95 5.22 2.24
N THR A 250 19.65 5.97 1.41
CA THR A 250 20.76 6.84 1.83
C THR A 250 20.25 8.20 2.36
N ALA A 251 18.92 8.36 2.47
CA ALA A 251 18.43 9.48 3.25
C ALA A 251 19.07 9.33 4.64
N PRO A 252 19.81 10.35 5.12
CA PRO A 252 20.20 10.35 6.51
C PRO A 252 18.89 10.12 7.27
N VAL A 253 18.86 9.05 8.06
CA VAL A 253 17.91 8.97 9.14
C VAL A 253 18.10 10.32 9.81
N GLN A 254 17.16 11.24 9.63
CA GLN A 254 17.03 12.33 10.59
C GLN A 254 16.73 11.54 11.87
N SER A 255 17.81 11.13 12.52
CA SER A 255 17.80 10.79 13.89
C SER A 255 17.12 11.98 14.51
N GLY A 256 15.80 11.86 14.73
CA GLY A 256 15.10 12.78 15.56
C GLY A 256 16.02 12.92 16.72
N THR A 257 16.46 14.13 16.98
CA THR A 257 17.51 14.52 17.93
C THR A 257 17.42 13.54 19.09
N ALA A 258 18.37 12.62 19.18
CA ALA A 258 18.37 11.64 20.23
C ALA A 258 18.34 12.50 21.48
N LEU A 259 17.19 12.53 22.17
CA LEU A 259 17.07 13.18 23.44
C LEU A 259 18.23 12.63 24.24
N ALA A 260 19.16 13.51 24.59
CA ALA A 260 20.38 13.15 25.30
C ALA A 260 20.00 12.16 26.41
N PRO A 261 20.73 11.05 26.58
CA PRO A 261 20.39 10.05 27.57
C PRO A 261 20.37 10.74 28.94
N GLY A 262 19.19 10.99 29.45
CA GLY A 262 18.98 11.72 30.72
C GLY A 262 17.74 12.59 30.77
N ASN A 263 17.16 12.99 29.66
CA ASN A 263 15.93 13.78 29.68
C ASN A 263 14.67 12.86 29.64
N LYS A 264 14.46 12.11 30.72
CA LYS A 264 13.12 11.59 31.02
C LYS A 264 12.20 12.80 31.12
N MET A 265 11.19 12.94 30.24
CA MET A 265 10.09 13.90 30.43
C MET A 265 9.52 13.66 31.83
N ARG A 266 9.97 14.42 32.81
CA ARG A 266 9.33 14.44 34.11
C ARG A 266 7.97 15.13 33.91
N ARG A 267 6.93 14.46 34.37
CA ARG A 267 5.60 15.12 34.50
C ARG A 267 5.84 16.44 35.22
N MET A 268 5.54 17.53 34.54
CA MET A 268 5.69 18.86 35.14
C MET A 268 4.52 19.04 36.08
N TYR A 269 4.76 18.88 37.36
CA TYR A 269 3.78 19.25 38.39
C TYR A 269 3.92 20.76 38.62
N ILE A 270 2.80 21.47 38.55
CA ILE A 270 2.76 22.89 38.97
C ILE A 270 2.84 22.89 40.47
N THR A 271 4.02 23.12 40.99
CA THR A 271 4.27 23.24 42.45
C THR A 271 4.28 24.72 42.83
N PRO A 272 4.05 25.08 44.11
CA PRO A 272 4.15 26.45 44.58
C PRO A 272 5.45 27.16 44.18
N LYS A 273 6.56 26.44 44.21
CA LYS A 273 7.89 26.99 43.77
C LYS A 273 7.93 27.30 42.27
N VAL A 274 7.18 26.61 41.43
CA VAL A 274 7.08 26.89 40.00
C VAL A 274 6.21 28.13 39.77
N LEU A 275 5.15 28.31 40.55
CA LEU A 275 4.32 29.51 40.52
C LEU A 275 5.07 30.76 40.99
N GLU A 276 5.91 30.66 42.02
CA GLU A 276 6.77 31.74 42.49
C GLU A 276 7.79 32.18 41.43
N LYS A 277 8.32 31.20 40.67
CA LYS A 277 9.37 31.48 39.65
C LYS A 277 8.83 32.07 38.35
N TYR A 278 7.61 31.70 37.95
CA TYR A 278 7.05 32.02 36.60
C TYR A 278 5.78 32.89 36.64
N ASN A 279 5.32 33.31 37.80
CA ASN A 279 4.09 34.05 38.01
C ASN A 279 2.80 33.36 37.43
N ARG A 280 1.65 33.69 38.00
CA ARG A 280 0.36 33.27 37.45
C ARG A 280 0.03 34.08 36.20
N THR A 281 -0.51 33.44 35.20
CA THR A 281 -1.08 34.13 34.02
C THR A 281 -2.23 35.01 34.50
N PRO A 282 -2.34 36.28 34.13
CA PRO A 282 -3.49 37.15 34.51
C PRO A 282 -4.79 36.49 34.05
N GLY A 283 -5.72 36.27 34.96
CA GLY A 283 -7.03 35.69 34.66
C GLY A 283 -7.24 34.21 35.06
N CYS A 284 -6.27 33.56 35.71
CA CYS A 284 -6.46 32.27 36.37
C CYS A 284 -6.68 32.51 37.88
N GLU A 285 -7.90 32.43 38.34
CA GLU A 285 -8.28 32.27 39.76
C GLU A 285 -8.13 30.81 40.19
#